data_0df6f007a58b5eb4c6831a68705abe8c
#
_entry.id   0df6f007a58b5eb4c6831a68705abe8c
#
_cell.length_a   1.000
_cell.length_b   1.000
_cell.length_c   1.000
_cell.angle_alpha   90.00
_cell.angle_beta   90.00
_cell.angle_gamma   90.00
#
_symmetry.space_group_name_H-M   'P 1'
#
loop_
_entity.id
_entity.type
_entity.pdbx_description
1 polymer ?
#
loop_
_entity_poly.entity_id
_entity_poly.type
_entity_poly.pdbx_seq_one_letter_code
_entity_poly.pdbx_strand_id
1 'polypeptide(L)'
;MSDRFLFTSESVTEGHPDKIADQVSDAILDACLEQDPYSRVAAETLTATGLVVIAGEITTKAYVDFQSLVRGVVASIGYDNAAYGFDSNTCAVISSINKQSGDIAQGVDTGGAGDQGMMFGYASNETPELMPAPISLAHKLTRQLTAVRKSGKLPYLRPDGKSQVTVEYDENGKPARIDAVVISSQHAESVSNEELHADILKHVIQAVLPAAWLDEHTKYHINPTGRFVIGGPMGDTGLTGRKIIVDSYGGMGRHGGGAFSGKDPTKVDRSAAYMARYIAKNIVAAGLAERAEVALAYAIGVAEPVSVRIETFGTGKIGEAKLTELVRKNFALTPKGIIESLNLRRPIYQKTAAYGHFGRTELEFTWEATDKAAALAEQAGLKAVAK
;
A
#
# COMPACT_ATOMS: atom_id res chain seq x y z
N MET A 1 -2.11 -31.96 -15.06
CA MET A 1 -1.84 -30.76 -15.89
C MET A 1 -2.22 -29.58 -15.02
N SER A 2 -1.29 -28.71 -14.70
CA SER A 2 -1.60 -27.44 -14.06
C SER A 2 -2.28 -26.59 -15.14
N ASP A 3 -3.54 -26.25 -14.94
CA ASP A 3 -4.27 -25.47 -15.91
C ASP A 3 -3.82 -23.99 -15.82
N ARG A 4 -3.78 -23.28 -16.93
CA ARG A 4 -3.63 -21.82 -16.94
C ARG A 4 -4.76 -21.20 -16.14
N PHE A 5 -4.45 -20.13 -15.40
CA PHE A 5 -5.44 -19.45 -14.59
C PHE A 5 -5.32 -17.93 -14.72
N LEU A 6 -6.41 -17.25 -14.43
CA LEU A 6 -6.45 -15.78 -14.40
C LEU A 6 -6.40 -15.29 -12.96
N PHE A 7 -5.62 -14.25 -12.71
CA PHE A 7 -5.61 -13.54 -11.44
C PHE A 7 -5.74 -12.03 -11.66
N THR A 8 -6.56 -11.39 -10.83
CA THR A 8 -6.93 -9.98 -10.99
C THR A 8 -6.60 -9.20 -9.73
N SER A 9 -5.97 -8.04 -9.89
CA SER A 9 -5.80 -7.05 -8.82
C SER A 9 -6.27 -5.67 -9.28
N GLU A 10 -6.73 -4.87 -8.33
CA GLU A 10 -7.13 -3.48 -8.56
C GLU A 10 -6.23 -2.50 -7.82
N SER A 11 -6.22 -1.27 -8.29
CA SER A 11 -5.64 -0.11 -7.61
C SER A 11 -6.49 1.12 -7.83
N VAL A 12 -6.27 2.14 -7.01
CA VAL A 12 -6.97 3.42 -7.09
C VAL A 12 -5.99 4.59 -7.07
N THR A 13 -6.39 5.72 -7.63
CA THR A 13 -5.58 6.94 -7.61
C THR A 13 -5.56 7.57 -6.22
N GLU A 14 -4.65 8.53 -6.03
CA GLU A 14 -4.57 9.35 -4.80
C GLU A 14 -5.86 10.14 -4.51
N GLY A 15 -6.67 10.40 -5.56
CA GLY A 15 -7.93 11.14 -5.44
C GLY A 15 -9.16 10.29 -5.17
N HIS A 16 -9.02 8.97 -5.04
CA HIS A 16 -10.10 8.11 -4.56
C HIS A 16 -10.47 8.45 -3.12
N PRO A 17 -11.77 8.51 -2.74
CA PRO A 17 -12.18 8.95 -1.40
C PRO A 17 -11.48 8.25 -0.24
N ASP A 18 -11.36 6.92 -0.28
CA ASP A 18 -10.65 6.16 0.75
C ASP A 18 -9.16 6.53 0.80
N LYS A 19 -8.53 6.81 -0.34
CA LYS A 19 -7.10 7.18 -0.38
C LYS A 19 -6.86 8.64 0.02
N ILE A 20 -7.82 9.52 -0.15
CA ILE A 20 -7.77 10.86 0.47
C ILE A 20 -7.77 10.70 2.00
N ALA A 21 -8.65 9.85 2.54
CA ALA A 21 -8.72 9.60 3.97
C ALA A 21 -7.40 9.01 4.52
N ASP A 22 -6.81 8.05 3.82
CA ASP A 22 -5.52 7.47 4.18
C ASP A 22 -4.39 8.52 4.16
N GLN A 23 -4.33 9.36 3.13
CA GLN A 23 -3.32 10.41 3.00
C GLN A 23 -3.45 11.48 4.10
N VAL A 24 -4.67 11.87 4.48
CA VAL A 24 -4.91 12.80 5.58
C VAL A 24 -4.44 12.18 6.90
N SER A 25 -4.81 10.93 7.18
CA SER A 25 -4.43 10.23 8.40
C SER A 25 -2.91 10.07 8.53
N ASP A 26 -2.22 9.73 7.45
CA ASP A 26 -0.76 9.61 7.44
C ASP A 26 -0.04 10.96 7.44
N ALA A 27 -0.62 12.01 6.86
CA ALA A 27 -0.09 13.37 6.99
C ALA A 27 -0.13 13.87 8.44
N ILE A 28 -1.20 13.53 9.19
CA ILE A 28 -1.30 13.83 10.63
C ILE A 28 -0.20 13.08 11.40
N LEU A 29 0.01 11.81 11.09
CA LEU A 29 1.08 11.01 11.69
C LEU A 29 2.46 11.63 11.41
N ASP A 30 2.75 11.97 10.16
CA ASP A 30 4.04 12.56 9.79
C ASP A 30 4.27 13.90 10.48
N ALA A 31 3.27 14.78 10.54
CA ALA A 31 3.35 16.05 11.24
C ALA A 31 3.60 15.92 12.76
N CYS A 32 3.08 14.85 13.36
CA CYS A 32 3.38 14.51 14.76
C CYS A 32 4.82 14.01 14.91
N LEU A 33 5.26 13.06 14.07
CA LEU A 33 6.58 12.44 14.16
C LEU A 33 7.72 13.41 13.85
N GLU A 34 7.49 14.40 13.00
CA GLU A 34 8.47 15.43 12.67
C GLU A 34 8.88 16.26 13.90
N GLN A 35 7.93 16.53 14.81
CA GLN A 35 8.13 17.33 16.01
C GLN A 35 8.40 16.46 17.25
N ASP A 36 7.81 15.27 17.32
CA ASP A 36 7.95 14.31 18.42
C ASP A 36 8.01 12.88 17.85
N PRO A 37 9.21 12.30 17.65
CA PRO A 37 9.38 10.94 17.13
C PRO A 37 8.75 9.84 17.99
N TYR A 38 8.36 10.16 19.23
CA TYR A 38 7.70 9.22 20.14
C TYR A 38 6.20 9.41 20.24
N SER A 39 5.62 10.21 19.33
CA SER A 39 4.16 10.38 19.23
C SER A 39 3.44 9.04 19.10
N ARG A 40 2.32 8.91 19.81
CA ARG A 40 1.37 7.82 19.70
C ARG A 40 0.18 8.34 18.91
N VAL A 41 -0.05 7.77 17.75
CA VAL A 41 -1.08 8.24 16.81
C VAL A 41 -1.92 7.07 16.34
N ALA A 42 -3.22 7.23 16.46
CA ALA A 42 -4.26 6.41 15.85
C ALA A 42 -5.29 7.39 15.28
N ALA A 43 -5.05 7.90 14.07
CA ALA A 43 -5.88 8.89 13.41
C ALA A 43 -6.67 8.24 12.28
N GLU A 44 -7.99 8.36 12.34
CA GLU A 44 -8.90 7.90 11.31
C GLU A 44 -9.60 9.09 10.66
N THR A 45 -9.82 9.04 9.37
CA THR A 45 -10.43 10.11 8.58
C THR A 45 -11.63 9.56 7.82
N LEU A 46 -12.71 10.34 7.81
CA LEU A 46 -13.85 10.18 6.91
C LEU A 46 -13.88 11.35 5.94
N THR A 47 -14.12 11.08 4.66
CA THR A 47 -14.33 12.10 3.62
C THR A 47 -15.70 11.89 2.97
N ALA A 48 -16.45 12.99 2.80
CA ALA A 48 -17.74 13.01 2.13
C ALA A 48 -17.90 14.32 1.38
N THR A 49 -19.03 14.55 0.71
CA THR A 49 -19.31 15.81 -0.01
C THR A 49 -19.07 17.01 0.87
N GLY A 50 -18.07 17.82 0.52
CA GLY A 50 -17.70 19.04 1.23
C GLY A 50 -17.25 18.87 2.68
N LEU A 51 -16.90 17.65 3.13
CA LEU A 51 -16.62 17.34 4.53
C LEU A 51 -15.42 16.42 4.69
N VAL A 52 -14.56 16.75 5.69
CA VAL A 52 -13.54 15.87 6.25
C VAL A 52 -13.74 15.79 7.77
N VAL A 53 -13.85 14.59 8.31
CA VAL A 53 -13.91 14.34 9.76
C VAL A 53 -12.67 13.55 10.16
N ILE A 54 -11.95 14.04 11.16
CA ILE A 54 -10.81 13.37 11.79
C ILE A 54 -11.24 12.90 13.16
N ALA A 55 -11.03 11.62 13.48
CA ALA A 55 -11.29 11.07 14.80
C ALA A 55 -10.13 10.17 15.23
N GLY A 56 -10.06 9.86 16.51
CA GLY A 56 -9.06 8.94 17.05
C GLY A 56 -8.34 9.43 18.28
N GLU A 57 -7.18 8.85 18.57
CA GLU A 57 -6.38 9.12 19.76
C GLU A 57 -4.96 9.54 19.38
N ILE A 58 -4.52 10.67 19.91
CA ILE A 58 -3.16 11.21 19.72
C ILE A 58 -2.59 11.62 21.06
N THR A 59 -1.41 11.07 21.39
CA THR A 59 -0.58 11.50 22.51
C THR A 59 0.76 11.97 21.95
N THR A 60 1.00 13.27 22.00
CA THR A 60 2.18 13.90 21.40
C THR A 60 2.52 15.21 22.11
N LYS A 61 3.76 15.67 21.95
CA LYS A 61 4.19 17.03 22.29
C LYS A 61 4.09 17.99 21.09
N ALA A 62 3.81 17.47 19.91
CA ALA A 62 3.68 18.24 18.70
C ALA A 62 2.41 19.13 18.72
N TYR A 63 2.49 20.25 18.07
CA TYR A 63 1.32 21.04 17.68
C TYR A 63 1.02 20.85 16.20
N VAL A 64 -0.17 20.41 15.87
CA VAL A 64 -0.62 20.19 14.49
C VAL A 64 -1.88 20.99 14.23
N ASP A 65 -1.80 21.92 13.28
CA ASP A 65 -2.98 22.60 12.72
C ASP A 65 -3.66 21.66 11.72
N PHE A 66 -4.63 20.90 12.19
CA PHE A 66 -5.36 19.93 11.37
C PHE A 66 -6.08 20.56 10.19
N GLN A 67 -6.61 21.78 10.34
CA GLN A 67 -7.34 22.43 9.24
C GLN A 67 -6.39 22.78 8.09
N SER A 68 -5.29 23.43 8.38
CA SER A 68 -4.29 23.78 7.36
C SER A 68 -3.67 22.54 6.73
N LEU A 69 -3.36 21.52 7.51
CA LEU A 69 -2.79 20.26 7.05
C LEU A 69 -3.75 19.53 6.08
N VAL A 70 -5.01 19.34 6.46
CA VAL A 70 -6.02 18.69 5.61
C VAL A 70 -6.20 19.43 4.30
N ARG A 71 -6.34 20.75 4.35
CA ARG A 71 -6.47 21.58 3.14
C ARG A 71 -5.27 21.44 2.22
N GLY A 72 -4.06 21.40 2.79
CA GLY A 72 -2.82 21.17 2.04
C GLY A 72 -2.82 19.81 1.33
N VAL A 73 -3.23 18.73 2.00
CA VAL A 73 -3.35 17.39 1.41
C VAL A 73 -4.37 17.39 0.28
N VAL A 74 -5.57 17.90 0.53
CA VAL A 74 -6.67 17.95 -0.46
C VAL A 74 -6.27 18.76 -1.70
N ALA A 75 -5.60 19.90 -1.50
CA ALA A 75 -5.09 20.73 -2.60
C ALA A 75 -3.99 19.99 -3.41
N SER A 76 -3.06 19.32 -2.74
CA SER A 76 -1.97 18.59 -3.40
C SER A 76 -2.45 17.43 -4.28
N ILE A 77 -3.58 16.83 -3.92
CA ILE A 77 -4.26 15.81 -4.73
C ILE A 77 -4.90 16.41 -5.97
N GLY A 78 -5.34 17.68 -5.91
CA GLY A 78 -5.97 18.40 -7.03
C GLY A 78 -7.48 18.60 -6.87
N TYR A 79 -7.99 18.56 -5.64
CA TYR A 79 -9.33 19.02 -5.31
C TYR A 79 -9.28 20.50 -4.93
N ASP A 80 -9.18 21.34 -5.93
CA ASP A 80 -8.97 22.80 -5.85
C ASP A 80 -10.10 23.61 -6.49
N ASN A 81 -11.21 22.96 -6.82
CA ASN A 81 -12.35 23.57 -7.49
C ASN A 81 -13.67 23.13 -6.85
N ALA A 82 -14.47 24.07 -6.40
CA ALA A 82 -15.77 23.84 -5.77
C ALA A 82 -16.77 23.06 -6.66
N ALA A 83 -16.60 23.14 -8.00
CA ALA A 83 -17.42 22.38 -8.94
C ALA A 83 -17.25 20.86 -8.82
N TYR A 84 -16.19 20.39 -8.16
CA TYR A 84 -15.98 18.96 -7.88
C TYR A 84 -16.79 18.44 -6.68
N GLY A 85 -17.54 19.34 -6.00
CA GLY A 85 -18.29 19.02 -4.79
C GLY A 85 -17.43 18.69 -3.56
N PHE A 86 -16.11 18.80 -3.72
CA PHE A 86 -15.09 18.67 -2.69
C PHE A 86 -13.91 19.55 -3.07
N ASP A 87 -13.52 20.48 -2.19
CA ASP A 87 -12.55 21.52 -2.50
C ASP A 87 -11.77 21.90 -1.25
N SER A 88 -10.47 22.03 -1.40
CA SER A 88 -9.52 22.34 -0.32
C SER A 88 -9.80 23.63 0.42
N ASN A 89 -10.38 24.64 -0.26
CA ASN A 89 -10.66 25.95 0.33
C ASN A 89 -11.98 25.98 1.10
N THR A 90 -12.97 25.18 0.65
CA THR A 90 -14.37 25.30 1.11
C THR A 90 -14.88 24.09 1.91
N CYS A 91 -14.20 22.95 1.88
CA CYS A 91 -14.62 21.78 2.65
C CYS A 91 -14.59 22.07 4.16
N ALA A 92 -15.59 21.57 4.89
CA ALA A 92 -15.58 21.58 6.34
C ALA A 92 -14.55 20.58 6.87
N VAL A 93 -13.78 20.97 7.88
CA VAL A 93 -12.84 20.08 8.59
C VAL A 93 -13.27 20.03 10.06
N ILE A 94 -13.65 18.85 10.50
CA ILE A 94 -14.11 18.60 11.88
C ILE A 94 -13.11 17.63 12.52
N SER A 95 -12.73 17.87 13.78
CA SER A 95 -11.84 16.98 14.52
C SER A 95 -12.45 16.57 15.85
N SER A 96 -12.32 15.28 16.18
CA SER A 96 -12.65 14.67 17.47
C SER A 96 -11.49 13.78 17.90
N ILE A 97 -10.44 14.42 18.41
CA ILE A 97 -9.20 13.75 18.83
C ILE A 97 -9.12 13.73 20.36
N ASN A 98 -8.94 12.52 20.90
CA ASN A 98 -8.75 12.28 22.33
C ASN A 98 -7.30 11.91 22.64
N LYS A 99 -6.93 11.88 23.92
CA LYS A 99 -5.68 11.26 24.36
C LYS A 99 -5.85 9.75 24.42
N GLN A 100 -4.79 9.00 24.13
CA GLN A 100 -4.78 7.55 24.26
C GLN A 100 -5.10 7.12 25.70
N SER A 101 -5.90 6.07 25.87
CA SER A 101 -6.20 5.47 27.18
C SER A 101 -4.92 5.01 27.89
N GLY A 102 -4.84 5.29 29.20
CA GLY A 102 -3.74 4.81 30.04
C GLY A 102 -3.66 3.28 30.11
N ASP A 103 -4.78 2.58 29.98
CA ASP A 103 -4.82 1.10 30.02
C ASP A 103 -4.10 0.48 28.81
N ILE A 104 -4.23 1.07 27.63
CA ILE A 104 -3.52 0.62 26.42
C ILE A 104 -2.02 0.95 26.52
N ALA A 105 -1.67 2.08 27.11
CA ALA A 105 -0.28 2.51 27.27
C ALA A 105 0.56 1.51 28.11
N GLN A 106 -0.02 0.90 29.16
CA GLN A 106 0.69 -0.03 30.04
C GLN A 106 1.31 -1.22 29.30
N GLY A 107 0.62 -1.82 28.34
CA GLY A 107 1.13 -2.95 27.57
C GLY A 107 2.27 -2.58 26.62
N VAL A 108 2.25 -1.37 26.09
CA VAL A 108 3.23 -0.87 25.11
C VAL A 108 4.49 -0.33 25.80
N ASP A 109 4.35 0.33 26.93
CA ASP A 109 5.46 0.94 27.68
C ASP A 109 6.44 -0.11 28.24
N THR A 110 5.98 -1.35 28.44
CA THR A 110 6.81 -2.51 28.80
C THR A 110 7.51 -3.17 27.59
N GLY A 111 7.29 -2.68 26.36
CA GLY A 111 7.87 -3.21 25.12
C GLY A 111 7.08 -4.33 24.47
N GLY A 112 5.89 -4.65 25.00
CA GLY A 112 4.95 -5.61 24.42
C GLY A 112 4.17 -5.04 23.23
N ALA A 113 3.49 -5.91 22.47
CA ALA A 113 2.58 -5.48 21.43
C ALA A 113 1.36 -4.75 22.03
N GLY A 114 0.97 -3.65 21.39
CA GLY A 114 -0.17 -2.85 21.84
C GLY A 114 -1.53 -3.47 21.55
N ASP A 115 -1.56 -4.51 20.72
CA ASP A 115 -2.76 -5.27 20.37
C ASP A 115 -2.39 -6.69 19.96
N GLN A 116 -3.39 -7.56 19.93
CA GLN A 116 -3.32 -8.86 19.26
C GLN A 116 -3.49 -8.69 17.75
N GLY A 117 -2.96 -9.61 16.95
CA GLY A 117 -3.20 -9.61 15.52
C GLY A 117 -2.32 -10.57 14.73
N MET A 118 -2.68 -10.74 13.46
CA MET A 118 -1.89 -11.47 12.46
C MET A 118 -1.50 -10.51 11.35
N MET A 119 -0.22 -10.49 10.99
CA MET A 119 0.33 -9.64 9.94
C MET A 119 1.02 -10.50 8.92
N PHE A 120 0.84 -10.16 7.65
CA PHE A 120 1.38 -10.93 6.53
C PHE A 120 2.31 -10.08 5.68
N GLY A 121 3.39 -10.71 5.23
CA GLY A 121 4.28 -10.21 4.19
C GLY A 121 4.33 -11.19 3.04
N TYR A 122 4.45 -10.69 1.81
CA TYR A 122 4.55 -11.50 0.61
C TYR A 122 5.62 -10.95 -0.32
N ALA A 123 6.27 -11.82 -1.07
CA ALA A 123 7.14 -11.48 -2.18
C ALA A 123 7.10 -12.60 -3.24
N SER A 124 7.27 -12.23 -4.50
CA SER A 124 7.44 -13.16 -5.62
C SER A 124 8.44 -12.61 -6.63
N ASN A 125 9.06 -13.48 -7.42
CA ASN A 125 10.01 -13.08 -8.46
C ASN A 125 9.36 -12.67 -9.79
N GLU A 126 8.08 -12.28 -9.75
CA GLU A 126 7.29 -11.93 -10.94
C GLU A 126 7.66 -10.56 -11.51
N THR A 127 8.11 -9.64 -10.67
CA THR A 127 8.50 -8.28 -11.06
C THR A 127 9.86 -7.92 -10.43
N PRO A 128 10.57 -6.90 -10.98
CA PRO A 128 11.82 -6.43 -10.39
C PRO A 128 11.70 -5.97 -8.93
N GLU A 129 10.51 -5.44 -8.56
CA GLU A 129 10.20 -4.99 -7.20
C GLU A 129 9.91 -6.16 -6.24
N LEU A 130 9.92 -7.40 -6.75
CA LEU A 130 9.53 -8.63 -6.04
C LEU A 130 8.09 -8.55 -5.53
N MET A 131 7.19 -8.13 -6.39
CA MET A 131 5.74 -8.02 -6.16
C MET A 131 4.97 -8.91 -7.14
N PRO A 132 3.73 -9.30 -6.78
CA PRO A 132 2.81 -9.90 -7.75
C PRO A 132 2.55 -8.97 -8.93
N ALA A 133 2.58 -9.53 -10.15
CA ALA A 133 2.44 -8.76 -11.36
C ALA A 133 1.11 -7.97 -11.45
N PRO A 134 -0.07 -8.54 -11.13
CA PRO A 134 -1.35 -7.82 -11.28
C PRO A 134 -1.40 -6.55 -10.46
N ILE A 135 -1.03 -6.58 -9.17
CA ILE A 135 -1.08 -5.38 -8.31
C ILE A 135 0.01 -4.37 -8.69
N SER A 136 1.22 -4.83 -9.04
CA SER A 136 2.29 -3.95 -9.48
C SER A 136 1.87 -3.16 -10.73
N LEU A 137 1.28 -3.83 -11.72
CA LEU A 137 0.79 -3.20 -12.95
C LEU A 137 -0.40 -2.27 -12.69
N ALA A 138 -1.33 -2.67 -11.80
CA ALA A 138 -2.45 -1.81 -11.42
C ALA A 138 -1.98 -0.51 -10.75
N HIS A 139 -1.00 -0.57 -9.85
CA HIS A 139 -0.39 0.63 -9.26
C HIS A 139 0.31 1.51 -10.29
N LYS A 140 1.04 0.92 -11.23
CA LYS A 140 1.70 1.66 -12.31
C LYS A 140 0.69 2.43 -13.16
N LEU A 141 -0.47 1.82 -13.46
CA LEU A 141 -1.55 2.46 -14.22
C LEU A 141 -2.17 3.66 -13.47
N THR A 142 -2.48 3.51 -12.17
CA THR A 142 -3.05 4.62 -11.38
C THR A 142 -2.06 5.75 -11.15
N ARG A 143 -0.77 5.44 -10.98
CA ARG A 143 0.30 6.46 -10.96
C ARG A 143 0.38 7.21 -12.28
N GLN A 144 0.28 6.51 -13.41
CA GLN A 144 0.33 7.13 -14.74
C GLN A 144 -0.90 8.02 -15.00
N LEU A 145 -2.11 7.59 -14.58
CA LEU A 145 -3.30 8.44 -14.61
C LEU A 145 -3.07 9.77 -13.89
N THR A 146 -2.53 9.70 -12.69
CA THR A 146 -2.19 10.91 -11.91
C THR A 146 -1.10 11.74 -12.57
N ALA A 147 -0.06 11.11 -13.14
CA ALA A 147 1.02 11.81 -13.81
C ALA A 147 0.55 12.59 -15.05
N VAL A 148 -0.27 11.99 -15.92
CA VAL A 148 -0.77 12.68 -17.11
C VAL A 148 -1.79 13.78 -16.77
N ARG A 149 -2.53 13.64 -15.66
CA ARG A 149 -3.40 14.69 -15.12
C ARG A 149 -2.59 15.86 -14.58
N LYS A 150 -1.68 15.62 -13.63
CA LYS A 150 -0.90 16.67 -12.94
C LYS A 150 0.07 17.40 -13.89
N SER A 151 0.58 16.73 -14.91
CA SER A 151 1.41 17.37 -15.93
C SER A 151 0.63 18.24 -16.92
N GLY A 152 -0.71 18.21 -16.88
CA GLY A 152 -1.55 18.91 -17.85
C GLY A 152 -1.59 18.27 -19.24
N LYS A 153 -1.04 17.05 -19.39
CA LYS A 153 -1.09 16.32 -20.69
C LYS A 153 -2.51 15.91 -21.06
N LEU A 154 -3.30 15.49 -20.06
CA LEU A 154 -4.73 15.21 -20.18
C LEU A 154 -5.49 16.08 -19.16
N PRO A 155 -5.70 17.39 -19.46
CA PRO A 155 -6.18 18.37 -18.49
C PRO A 155 -7.64 18.18 -18.09
N TYR A 156 -8.39 17.41 -18.86
CA TYR A 156 -9.78 17.06 -18.57
C TYR A 156 -9.91 15.93 -17.53
N LEU A 157 -8.85 15.22 -17.18
CA LEU A 157 -8.90 14.21 -16.12
C LEU A 157 -9.07 14.86 -14.75
N ARG A 158 -9.81 14.18 -13.88
CA ARG A 158 -10.07 14.56 -12.50
C ARG A 158 -9.33 13.62 -11.54
N PRO A 159 -9.24 13.94 -10.23
CA PRO A 159 -8.39 13.21 -9.30
C PRO A 159 -8.80 11.76 -9.06
N ASP A 160 -10.10 11.43 -9.11
CA ASP A 160 -10.60 10.09 -8.82
C ASP A 160 -10.43 9.15 -10.01
N GLY A 161 -10.00 7.93 -9.71
CA GLY A 161 -9.84 6.90 -10.73
C GLY A 161 -9.44 5.55 -10.14
N LYS A 162 -9.67 4.51 -10.94
CA LYS A 162 -9.36 3.12 -10.60
C LYS A 162 -8.71 2.41 -11.79
N SER A 163 -7.89 1.43 -11.48
CA SER A 163 -7.39 0.46 -12.46
C SER A 163 -7.62 -0.96 -11.97
N GLN A 164 -7.74 -1.90 -12.89
CA GLN A 164 -7.75 -3.32 -12.61
C GLN A 164 -6.99 -4.03 -13.73
N VAL A 165 -6.12 -4.98 -13.35
CA VAL A 165 -5.34 -5.77 -14.30
C VAL A 165 -5.58 -7.25 -14.03
N THR A 166 -5.98 -7.98 -15.08
CA THR A 166 -6.10 -9.43 -15.07
C THR A 166 -4.93 -10.01 -15.84
N VAL A 167 -4.10 -10.80 -15.16
CA VAL A 167 -2.96 -11.51 -15.73
C VAL A 167 -3.30 -12.98 -15.88
N GLU A 168 -2.99 -13.54 -17.05
CA GLU A 168 -3.00 -14.99 -17.28
C GLU A 168 -1.64 -15.57 -16.84
N TYR A 169 -1.71 -16.60 -16.01
CA TYR A 169 -0.56 -17.36 -15.55
C TYR A 169 -0.47 -18.68 -16.31
N ASP A 170 0.75 -19.07 -16.65
CA ASP A 170 1.04 -20.37 -17.28
C ASP A 170 0.88 -21.55 -16.29
N GLU A 171 1.09 -22.76 -16.79
CA GLU A 171 1.02 -24.00 -16.01
C GLU A 171 2.10 -24.10 -14.92
N ASN A 172 3.11 -23.24 -14.93
CA ASN A 172 4.15 -23.16 -13.91
C ASN A 172 3.87 -22.04 -12.90
N GLY A 173 2.72 -21.34 -13.05
CA GLY A 173 2.35 -20.21 -12.20
C GLY A 173 3.15 -18.94 -12.47
N LYS A 174 3.67 -18.77 -13.69
CA LYS A 174 4.37 -17.54 -14.12
C LYS A 174 3.47 -16.65 -14.96
N PRO A 175 3.55 -15.33 -14.81
CA PRO A 175 2.81 -14.39 -15.65
C PRO A 175 3.15 -14.61 -17.13
N ALA A 176 2.15 -14.82 -17.96
CA ALA A 176 2.30 -15.07 -19.40
C ALA A 176 1.82 -13.90 -20.27
N ARG A 177 0.63 -13.34 -19.98
CA ARG A 177 0.02 -12.24 -20.73
C ARG A 177 -1.01 -11.47 -19.88
N ILE A 178 -1.38 -10.31 -20.34
CA ILE A 178 -2.48 -9.53 -19.77
C ILE A 178 -3.77 -9.88 -20.52
N ASP A 179 -4.74 -10.44 -19.80
CA ASP A 179 -6.03 -10.80 -20.38
C ASP A 179 -6.99 -9.61 -20.46
N ALA A 180 -7.03 -8.80 -19.38
CA ALA A 180 -7.93 -7.64 -19.35
C ALA A 180 -7.31 -6.47 -18.55
N VAL A 181 -7.64 -5.27 -19.00
CA VAL A 181 -7.32 -4.00 -18.32
C VAL A 181 -8.59 -3.20 -18.18
N VAL A 182 -8.91 -2.79 -16.94
CA VAL A 182 -10.02 -1.88 -16.66
C VAL A 182 -9.43 -0.57 -16.15
N ILE A 183 -9.87 0.56 -16.74
CA ILE A 183 -9.58 1.91 -16.25
C ILE A 183 -10.91 2.63 -16.07
N SER A 184 -11.14 3.16 -14.87
CA SER A 184 -12.21 4.11 -14.62
C SER A 184 -11.57 5.42 -14.16
N SER A 185 -11.74 6.50 -14.92
CA SER A 185 -11.14 7.80 -14.61
C SER A 185 -12.20 8.88 -14.64
N GLN A 186 -12.30 9.64 -13.55
CA GLN A 186 -13.13 10.82 -13.48
C GLN A 186 -12.63 11.86 -14.47
N HIS A 187 -13.55 12.55 -15.17
CA HIS A 187 -13.22 13.50 -16.24
C HIS A 187 -14.18 14.67 -16.28
N ALA A 188 -13.76 15.74 -16.99
CA ALA A 188 -14.63 16.88 -17.30
C ALA A 188 -15.74 16.45 -18.29
N GLU A 189 -16.90 17.09 -18.21
CA GLU A 189 -18.02 16.82 -19.09
C GLU A 189 -17.74 17.17 -20.57
N SER A 190 -16.74 17.98 -20.81
CA SER A 190 -16.40 18.49 -22.15
C SER A 190 -15.67 17.50 -23.06
N VAL A 191 -15.08 16.43 -22.51
CA VAL A 191 -14.36 15.42 -23.30
C VAL A 191 -15.32 14.36 -23.83
N SER A 192 -15.16 13.94 -25.10
CA SER A 192 -15.92 12.83 -25.65
C SER A 192 -15.39 11.48 -25.16
N ASN A 193 -16.25 10.45 -25.19
CA ASN A 193 -15.82 9.09 -24.83
C ASN A 193 -14.75 8.57 -25.77
N GLU A 194 -14.84 8.86 -27.06
CA GLU A 194 -13.90 8.43 -28.09
C GLU A 194 -12.50 9.02 -27.82
N GLU A 195 -12.42 10.31 -27.53
CA GLU A 195 -11.17 11.00 -27.18
C GLU A 195 -10.59 10.43 -25.88
N LEU A 196 -11.42 10.31 -24.84
CA LEU A 196 -11.02 9.75 -23.56
C LEU A 196 -10.43 8.33 -23.71
N HIS A 197 -11.12 7.46 -24.47
CA HIS A 197 -10.66 6.09 -24.71
C HIS A 197 -9.33 6.05 -25.46
N ALA A 198 -9.18 6.82 -26.54
CA ALA A 198 -7.95 6.87 -27.32
C ALA A 198 -6.76 7.37 -26.49
N ASP A 199 -6.98 8.41 -25.69
CA ASP A 199 -5.94 9.02 -24.88
C ASP A 199 -5.54 8.12 -23.69
N ILE A 200 -6.48 7.51 -23.00
CA ILE A 200 -6.19 6.56 -21.91
C ILE A 200 -5.44 5.34 -22.46
N LEU A 201 -5.86 4.78 -23.57
CA LEU A 201 -5.16 3.66 -24.20
C LEU A 201 -3.71 4.03 -24.51
N LYS A 202 -3.48 5.17 -25.18
CA LYS A 202 -2.16 5.62 -25.64
C LYS A 202 -1.26 6.12 -24.53
N HIS A 203 -1.78 6.97 -23.65
CA HIS A 203 -0.97 7.74 -22.70
C HIS A 203 -0.91 7.13 -21.30
N VAL A 204 -1.77 6.15 -21.01
CA VAL A 204 -1.79 5.45 -19.74
C VAL A 204 -1.46 3.97 -19.93
N ILE A 205 -2.26 3.22 -20.68
CA ILE A 205 -2.13 1.76 -20.77
C ILE A 205 -0.85 1.39 -21.52
N GLN A 206 -0.70 1.82 -22.77
CA GLN A 206 0.46 1.49 -23.61
C GLN A 206 1.77 2.14 -23.14
N ALA A 207 1.68 3.22 -22.35
CA ALA A 207 2.87 3.87 -21.80
C ALA A 207 3.49 3.11 -20.61
N VAL A 208 2.73 2.22 -19.98
CA VAL A 208 3.10 1.59 -18.69
C VAL A 208 3.19 0.07 -18.79
N LEU A 209 2.24 -0.56 -19.49
CA LEU A 209 2.19 -2.02 -19.52
C LEU A 209 3.24 -2.59 -20.48
N PRO A 210 3.88 -3.73 -20.13
CA PRO A 210 4.85 -4.37 -21.00
C PRO A 210 4.23 -4.77 -22.32
N ALA A 211 4.73 -4.24 -23.42
CA ALA A 211 4.20 -4.53 -24.77
C ALA A 211 4.19 -6.03 -25.10
N ALA A 212 5.18 -6.78 -24.58
CA ALA A 212 5.27 -8.23 -24.79
C ALA A 212 4.14 -9.03 -24.07
N TRP A 213 3.42 -8.40 -23.14
CA TRP A 213 2.30 -9.03 -22.43
C TRP A 213 0.93 -8.61 -22.97
N LEU A 214 0.90 -7.71 -23.96
CA LEU A 214 -0.29 -7.26 -24.67
C LEU A 214 -0.38 -7.94 -26.03
N ASP A 215 -1.54 -8.47 -26.36
CA ASP A 215 -1.81 -9.11 -27.64
C ASP A 215 -3.20 -8.73 -28.18
N GLU A 216 -3.58 -9.28 -29.33
CA GLU A 216 -4.87 -9.02 -29.98
C GLU A 216 -6.07 -9.52 -29.19
N HIS A 217 -5.88 -10.38 -28.18
CA HIS A 217 -6.92 -10.90 -27.30
C HIS A 217 -7.04 -10.11 -25.99
N THR A 218 -6.12 -9.15 -25.73
CA THR A 218 -6.19 -8.30 -24.54
C THR A 218 -7.41 -7.39 -24.59
N LYS A 219 -8.26 -7.47 -23.57
CA LYS A 219 -9.51 -6.71 -23.46
C LYS A 219 -9.25 -5.39 -22.73
N TYR A 220 -9.75 -4.29 -23.31
CA TYR A 220 -9.66 -2.96 -22.71
C TYR A 220 -11.05 -2.44 -22.34
N HIS A 221 -11.27 -2.16 -21.06
CA HIS A 221 -12.49 -1.59 -20.52
C HIS A 221 -12.19 -0.20 -19.94
N ILE A 222 -12.38 0.83 -20.74
CA ILE A 222 -12.11 2.22 -20.34
C ILE A 222 -13.44 2.92 -20.12
N ASN A 223 -13.69 3.39 -18.88
CA ASN A 223 -14.99 3.97 -18.48
C ASN A 223 -16.17 3.21 -19.07
N PRO A 224 -16.33 1.89 -18.78
CA PRO A 224 -17.30 1.04 -19.47
C PRO A 224 -18.76 1.47 -19.29
N THR A 225 -19.07 2.30 -18.29
CA THR A 225 -20.37 2.92 -18.08
C THR A 225 -20.57 4.21 -18.90
N GLY A 226 -19.54 4.65 -19.63
CA GLY A 226 -19.55 5.80 -20.53
C GLY A 226 -19.20 7.12 -19.84
N ARG A 227 -19.86 7.49 -18.74
CA ARG A 227 -19.67 8.80 -18.08
C ARG A 227 -19.21 8.64 -16.63
N PHE A 228 -18.14 9.34 -16.27
CA PHE A 228 -17.65 9.43 -14.88
C PHE A 228 -17.25 10.89 -14.57
N VAL A 229 -18.22 11.77 -14.46
CA VAL A 229 -18.02 13.20 -14.15
C VAL A 229 -18.14 13.46 -12.66
N ILE A 230 -19.13 12.86 -11.99
CA ILE A 230 -19.27 12.94 -10.53
C ILE A 230 -18.42 11.82 -9.93
N GLY A 231 -17.44 12.20 -9.10
CA GLY A 231 -16.52 11.28 -8.43
C GLY A 231 -15.90 11.94 -7.20
N GLY A 232 -14.88 11.28 -6.64
CA GLY A 232 -14.28 11.70 -5.38
C GLY A 232 -15.28 11.65 -4.22
N PRO A 233 -15.05 12.42 -3.13
CA PRO A 233 -15.95 12.46 -1.96
C PRO A 233 -17.39 12.92 -2.27
N MET A 234 -17.63 13.56 -3.41
CA MET A 234 -18.97 13.87 -3.85
C MET A 234 -19.74 12.63 -4.36
N GLY A 235 -19.01 11.68 -4.93
CA GLY A 235 -19.59 10.46 -5.49
C GLY A 235 -19.71 9.31 -4.49
N ASP A 236 -18.76 9.18 -3.58
CA ASP A 236 -18.70 8.11 -2.60
C ASP A 236 -17.96 8.58 -1.33
N THR A 237 -18.36 8.03 -0.17
CA THR A 237 -17.72 8.33 1.11
C THR A 237 -16.42 7.55 1.24
N GLY A 238 -15.35 8.23 1.66
CA GLY A 238 -14.06 7.62 1.96
C GLY A 238 -13.81 7.43 3.45
N LEU A 239 -13.07 6.39 3.80
CA LEU A 239 -12.64 6.08 5.16
C LEU A 239 -11.22 5.55 5.16
N THR A 240 -10.44 5.91 6.19
CA THR A 240 -9.11 5.33 6.43
C THR A 240 -9.20 3.82 6.57
N GLY A 241 -8.29 3.10 5.89
CA GLY A 241 -8.17 1.65 6.03
C GLY A 241 -9.21 0.82 5.29
N ARG A 242 -9.89 1.37 4.27
CA ARG A 242 -10.83 0.62 3.42
C ARG A 242 -10.24 0.11 2.11
N LYS A 243 -8.95 0.29 1.88
CA LYS A 243 -8.23 -0.19 0.68
C LYS A 243 -7.04 -1.08 1.04
N ILE A 244 -7.18 -1.88 2.11
CA ILE A 244 -6.10 -2.70 2.69
C ILE A 244 -5.52 -3.73 1.72
N ILE A 245 -6.29 -4.22 0.77
CA ILE A 245 -5.83 -5.14 -0.26
C ILE A 245 -5.03 -4.40 -1.35
N VAL A 246 -5.49 -3.21 -1.74
CA VAL A 246 -4.74 -2.29 -2.62
C VAL A 246 -3.42 -1.86 -1.96
N ASP A 247 -3.45 -1.61 -0.66
CA ASP A 247 -2.28 -1.19 0.12
C ASP A 247 -1.20 -2.27 0.24
N SER A 248 -1.56 -3.53 0.03
CA SER A 248 -0.67 -4.68 0.22
C SER A 248 -0.38 -5.43 -1.09
N TYR A 249 -0.96 -6.59 -1.31
CA TYR A 249 -0.55 -7.50 -2.40
C TYR A 249 -1.65 -7.79 -3.44
N GLY A 250 -2.73 -7.00 -3.45
CA GLY A 250 -3.81 -7.14 -4.44
C GLY A 250 -4.56 -8.49 -4.38
N GLY A 251 -4.53 -9.15 -3.23
CA GLY A 251 -5.19 -10.44 -3.01
C GLY A 251 -4.28 -11.67 -3.24
N MET A 252 -3.05 -11.49 -3.74
CA MET A 252 -2.11 -12.61 -3.94
C MET A 252 -1.55 -13.13 -2.61
N GLY A 253 -1.23 -12.27 -1.67
CA GLY A 253 -0.87 -12.61 -0.30
C GLY A 253 -2.08 -12.49 0.63
N ARG A 254 -2.07 -13.26 1.74
CA ARG A 254 -3.06 -13.15 2.82
C ARG A 254 -2.99 -11.77 3.48
N HIS A 255 -4.07 -11.40 4.18
CA HIS A 255 -4.15 -10.17 4.94
C HIS A 255 -4.77 -10.43 6.31
N GLY A 256 -4.21 -9.83 7.37
CA GLY A 256 -4.70 -9.98 8.74
C GLY A 256 -5.87 -9.05 9.12
N GLY A 257 -6.23 -8.13 8.24
CA GLY A 257 -7.34 -7.18 8.43
C GLY A 257 -6.95 -5.81 9.01
N GLY A 258 -5.72 -5.66 9.56
CA GLY A 258 -5.26 -4.39 10.12
C GLY A 258 -4.93 -3.35 9.05
N ALA A 259 -5.51 -2.15 9.17
CA ALA A 259 -5.15 -1.00 8.34
C ALA A 259 -3.79 -0.43 8.74
N PHE A 260 -3.09 0.22 7.79
CA PHE A 260 -1.78 0.84 8.03
C PHE A 260 -1.88 2.33 8.32
N SER A 261 -2.55 3.08 7.44
CA SER A 261 -2.59 4.54 7.49
C SER A 261 -3.16 5.06 8.81
N GLY A 262 -2.60 6.16 9.30
CA GLY A 262 -2.98 6.81 10.55
C GLY A 262 -2.40 6.18 11.81
N LYS A 263 -1.70 5.04 11.71
CA LYS A 263 -1.11 4.33 12.84
C LYS A 263 0.39 4.58 12.94
N ASP A 264 0.88 5.03 14.11
CA ASP A 264 2.30 5.12 14.40
C ASP A 264 2.96 3.72 14.49
N PRO A 265 4.31 3.61 14.37
CA PRO A 265 4.97 2.31 14.27
C PRO A 265 4.90 1.43 15.52
N THR A 266 4.37 1.89 16.65
CA THR A 266 4.11 1.03 17.81
C THR A 266 2.94 0.08 17.60
N LYS A 267 2.08 0.37 16.62
CA LYS A 267 0.99 -0.51 16.21
C LYS A 267 1.54 -1.61 15.30
N VAL A 268 1.49 -2.85 15.79
CA VAL A 268 2.02 -4.02 15.08
C VAL A 268 1.31 -4.30 13.76
N ASP A 269 0.07 -3.88 13.61
CA ASP A 269 -0.66 -3.93 12.33
C ASP A 269 0.18 -3.33 11.20
N ARG A 270 0.85 -2.22 11.45
CA ARG A 270 1.72 -1.55 10.48
C ARG A 270 3.14 -2.07 10.53
N SER A 271 3.81 -1.98 11.67
CA SER A 271 5.24 -2.28 11.79
C SER A 271 5.56 -3.74 11.52
N ALA A 272 4.76 -4.68 12.02
CA ALA A 272 4.99 -6.10 11.78
C ALA A 272 4.60 -6.52 10.35
N ALA A 273 3.63 -5.88 9.70
CA ALA A 273 3.37 -6.09 8.27
C ALA A 273 4.55 -5.63 7.41
N TYR A 274 5.19 -4.50 7.75
CA TYR A 274 6.40 -4.02 7.07
C TYR A 274 7.59 -4.97 7.31
N MET A 275 7.77 -5.46 8.55
CA MET A 275 8.79 -6.48 8.84
C MET A 275 8.52 -7.78 8.09
N ALA A 276 7.28 -8.25 8.02
CA ALA A 276 6.91 -9.44 7.28
C ALA A 276 7.22 -9.30 5.78
N ARG A 277 6.96 -8.12 5.19
CA ARG A 277 7.38 -7.79 3.82
C ARG A 277 8.90 -7.82 3.66
N TYR A 278 9.63 -7.20 4.57
CA TYR A 278 11.10 -7.19 4.55
C TYR A 278 11.67 -8.59 4.58
N ILE A 279 11.14 -9.46 5.42
CA ILE A 279 11.55 -10.87 5.51
C ILE A 279 11.24 -11.61 4.19
N ALA A 280 10.00 -11.55 3.72
CA ALA A 280 9.57 -12.22 2.49
C ALA A 280 10.42 -11.80 1.29
N LYS A 281 10.67 -10.49 1.17
CA LYS A 281 11.49 -9.93 0.09
C LYS A 281 12.93 -10.43 0.13
N ASN A 282 13.54 -10.50 1.31
CA ASN A 282 14.89 -11.02 1.47
C ASN A 282 14.99 -12.52 1.21
N ILE A 283 13.97 -13.32 1.54
CA ILE A 283 13.91 -14.75 1.20
C ILE A 283 13.94 -14.95 -0.32
N VAL A 284 13.11 -14.21 -1.04
CA VAL A 284 13.04 -14.31 -2.52
C VAL A 284 14.30 -13.73 -3.15
N ALA A 285 14.80 -12.59 -2.70
CA ALA A 285 16.04 -11.99 -3.19
C ALA A 285 17.27 -12.89 -2.95
N ALA A 286 17.29 -13.67 -1.85
CA ALA A 286 18.32 -14.67 -1.57
C ALA A 286 18.24 -15.88 -2.51
N GLY A 287 17.21 -15.99 -3.34
CA GLY A 287 16.96 -17.14 -4.19
C GLY A 287 16.56 -18.38 -3.42
N LEU A 288 16.10 -18.26 -2.18
CA LEU A 288 15.66 -19.38 -1.32
C LEU A 288 14.27 -19.89 -1.69
N ALA A 289 13.46 -19.07 -2.33
CA ALA A 289 12.17 -19.44 -2.92
C ALA A 289 11.84 -18.50 -4.09
N GLU A 290 10.95 -18.90 -5.00
CA GLU A 290 10.43 -18.04 -6.05
C GLU A 290 9.33 -17.12 -5.51
N ARG A 291 8.59 -17.56 -4.50
CA ARG A 291 7.60 -16.78 -3.75
C ARG A 291 7.59 -17.21 -2.28
N ALA A 292 7.34 -16.24 -1.42
CA ALA A 292 7.30 -16.48 0.01
C ALA A 292 6.22 -15.61 0.67
N GLU A 293 5.46 -16.20 1.58
CA GLU A 293 4.58 -15.52 2.50
C GLU A 293 5.07 -15.72 3.93
N VAL A 294 5.08 -14.64 4.70
CA VAL A 294 5.49 -14.61 6.10
C VAL A 294 4.30 -14.17 6.93
N ALA A 295 3.90 -14.99 7.90
CA ALA A 295 2.89 -14.66 8.88
C ALA A 295 3.53 -14.45 10.25
N LEU A 296 3.27 -13.30 10.86
CA LEU A 296 3.63 -12.96 12.23
C LEU A 296 2.35 -12.76 13.05
N ALA A 297 2.29 -13.33 14.25
CA ALA A 297 1.16 -13.11 15.14
C ALA A 297 1.64 -12.64 16.51
N TYR A 298 0.90 -11.70 17.10
CA TYR A 298 1.20 -11.13 18.41
C TYR A 298 0.01 -11.26 19.36
N ALA A 299 0.30 -11.31 20.66
CA ALA A 299 -0.66 -11.16 21.73
C ALA A 299 -0.42 -9.82 22.42
N ILE A 300 -1.50 -9.16 22.86
CA ILE A 300 -1.41 -7.89 23.58
C ILE A 300 -0.49 -8.02 24.81
N GLY A 301 0.38 -7.04 25.01
CA GLY A 301 1.33 -7.01 26.13
C GLY A 301 2.54 -7.96 26.00
N VAL A 302 2.61 -8.80 24.95
CA VAL A 302 3.71 -9.74 24.72
C VAL A 302 4.65 -9.21 23.65
N ALA A 303 5.96 -9.17 23.93
CA ALA A 303 6.94 -8.64 22.99
C ALA A 303 7.28 -9.63 21.87
N GLU A 304 7.51 -10.91 22.21
CA GLU A 304 7.82 -11.92 21.22
C GLU A 304 6.57 -12.34 20.43
N PRO A 305 6.68 -12.57 19.10
CA PRO A 305 5.56 -13.08 18.34
C PRO A 305 5.16 -14.49 18.84
N VAL A 306 3.87 -14.69 19.07
CA VAL A 306 3.32 -15.99 19.47
C VAL A 306 3.38 -17.02 18.35
N SER A 307 3.48 -16.57 17.09
CA SER A 307 3.65 -17.43 15.91
C SER A 307 4.49 -16.71 14.84
N VAL A 308 5.38 -17.49 14.21
CA VAL A 308 6.11 -17.13 13.00
C VAL A 308 5.99 -18.29 12.04
N ARG A 309 5.34 -18.06 10.90
CA ARG A 309 5.20 -19.08 9.84
C ARG A 309 5.71 -18.51 8.52
N ILE A 310 6.39 -19.37 7.77
CA ILE A 310 6.83 -19.09 6.41
C ILE A 310 6.21 -20.13 5.50
N GLU A 311 5.62 -19.69 4.41
CA GLU A 311 5.03 -20.50 3.36
C GLU A 311 5.74 -20.19 2.05
N THR A 312 6.30 -21.19 1.38
CA THR A 312 7.03 -21.04 0.12
C THR A 312 6.27 -21.59 -1.09
N PHE A 313 5.05 -22.09 -0.86
CA PHE A 313 4.17 -22.63 -1.91
C PHE A 313 4.85 -23.70 -2.77
N GLY A 314 5.69 -24.51 -2.17
CA GLY A 314 6.42 -25.58 -2.85
C GLY A 314 7.64 -25.10 -3.67
N THR A 315 7.98 -23.80 -3.65
CA THR A 315 9.13 -23.25 -4.40
C THR A 315 10.41 -23.13 -3.57
N GLY A 316 10.35 -23.51 -2.29
CA GLY A 316 11.47 -23.39 -1.35
C GLY A 316 12.61 -24.34 -1.67
N LYS A 317 13.85 -23.85 -1.63
CA LYS A 317 15.08 -24.65 -1.80
C LYS A 317 15.53 -25.34 -0.52
N ILE A 318 15.04 -24.90 0.62
CA ILE A 318 15.22 -25.51 1.94
C ILE A 318 13.87 -25.63 2.64
N GLY A 319 13.78 -26.52 3.63
CA GLY A 319 12.53 -26.73 4.37
C GLY A 319 12.09 -25.49 5.16
N GLU A 320 10.79 -25.28 5.27
CA GLU A 320 10.19 -24.10 5.93
C GLU A 320 10.57 -23.99 7.42
N ALA A 321 10.78 -25.12 8.11
CA ALA A 321 11.29 -25.13 9.48
C ALA A 321 12.68 -24.48 9.56
N LYS A 322 13.58 -24.82 8.64
CA LYS A 322 14.92 -24.22 8.57
C LYS A 322 14.87 -22.75 8.17
N LEU A 323 13.97 -22.39 7.26
CA LEU A 323 13.72 -20.98 6.91
C LEU A 323 13.26 -20.19 8.13
N THR A 324 12.36 -20.73 8.93
CA THR A 324 11.85 -20.10 10.16
C THR A 324 12.96 -19.90 11.19
N GLU A 325 13.89 -20.85 11.36
CA GLU A 325 15.08 -20.68 12.22
C GLU A 325 15.96 -19.52 11.73
N LEU A 326 16.24 -19.47 10.41
CA LEU A 326 17.05 -18.42 9.81
C LEU A 326 16.39 -17.04 9.99
N VAL A 327 15.08 -16.96 9.84
CA VAL A 327 14.33 -15.70 10.06
C VAL A 327 14.46 -15.26 11.51
N ARG A 328 14.19 -16.13 12.48
CA ARG A 328 14.32 -15.78 13.90
C ARG A 328 15.73 -15.36 14.30
N LYS A 329 16.75 -15.86 13.62
CA LYS A 329 18.17 -15.52 13.86
C LYS A 329 18.55 -14.16 13.27
N ASN A 330 18.01 -13.79 12.10
CA ASN A 330 18.49 -12.66 11.30
C ASN A 330 17.62 -11.41 11.41
N PHE A 331 16.40 -11.50 11.93
CA PHE A 331 15.45 -10.40 12.01
C PHE A 331 14.98 -10.17 13.44
N ALA A 332 14.87 -8.91 13.83
CA ALA A 332 14.29 -8.51 15.11
C ALA A 332 12.77 -8.53 15.01
N LEU A 333 12.11 -9.38 15.76
CA LEU A 333 10.68 -9.60 15.65
C LEU A 333 9.85 -8.99 16.78
N THR A 334 10.48 -8.44 17.81
CA THR A 334 9.78 -7.68 18.85
C THR A 334 9.33 -6.32 18.31
N PRO A 335 8.22 -5.71 18.76
CA PRO A 335 7.78 -4.40 18.30
C PRO A 335 8.88 -3.33 18.33
N LYS A 336 9.62 -3.24 19.44
CA LYS A 336 10.77 -2.34 19.58
C LYS A 336 11.88 -2.66 18.55
N GLY A 337 12.25 -3.93 18.42
CA GLY A 337 13.28 -4.36 17.48
C GLY A 337 12.93 -4.07 16.02
N ILE A 338 11.64 -4.22 15.64
CA ILE A 338 11.15 -3.87 14.31
C ILE A 338 11.31 -2.36 14.06
N ILE A 339 10.83 -1.53 15.00
CA ILE A 339 10.90 -0.07 14.89
C ILE A 339 12.34 0.41 14.72
N GLU A 340 13.25 -0.14 15.52
CA GLU A 340 14.68 0.23 15.49
C GLU A 340 15.37 -0.27 14.21
N SER A 341 15.18 -1.54 13.83
CA SER A 341 15.84 -2.13 12.67
C SER A 341 15.38 -1.52 11.34
N LEU A 342 14.10 -1.17 11.24
CA LEU A 342 13.54 -0.52 10.05
C LEU A 342 13.53 1.02 10.16
N ASN A 343 14.03 1.59 11.25
CA ASN A 343 14.09 3.04 11.49
C ASN A 343 12.75 3.75 11.20
N LEU A 344 11.68 3.28 11.85
CA LEU A 344 10.31 3.68 11.55
C LEU A 344 9.84 4.98 12.22
N ARG A 345 10.62 5.59 13.14
CA ARG A 345 10.23 6.84 13.81
C ARG A 345 10.60 8.08 13.00
N ARG A 346 10.13 8.12 11.75
CA ARG A 346 10.42 9.20 10.79
C ARG A 346 9.12 9.62 10.08
N PRO A 347 9.02 10.86 9.59
CA PRO A 347 7.88 11.33 8.81
C PRO A 347 7.97 10.83 7.35
N ILE A 348 7.60 9.57 7.11
CA ILE A 348 7.71 8.88 5.81
C ILE A 348 6.39 8.27 5.35
N TYR A 349 5.33 8.43 6.11
CA TYR A 349 4.11 7.62 5.97
C TYR A 349 3.12 8.17 4.95
N GLN A 350 2.95 9.48 4.83
CA GLN A 350 2.04 10.07 3.84
C GLN A 350 2.34 9.58 2.42
N LYS A 351 3.61 9.38 2.08
CA LYS A 351 4.03 8.87 0.77
C LYS A 351 3.60 7.42 0.51
N THR A 352 3.34 6.64 1.56
CA THR A 352 2.86 5.25 1.44
C THR A 352 1.36 5.15 1.22
N ALA A 353 0.61 6.19 1.57
CA ALA A 353 -0.84 6.19 1.64
C ALA A 353 -1.55 6.11 0.27
N ALA A 354 -0.81 6.16 -0.84
CA ALA A 354 -1.33 5.93 -2.19
C ALA A 354 -0.36 5.03 -2.98
N TYR A 355 -0.91 4.24 -3.91
CA TYR A 355 -0.17 3.35 -4.82
C TYR A 355 0.56 2.19 -4.13
N GLY A 356 0.06 1.72 -3.00
CA GLY A 356 0.59 0.60 -2.22
C GLY A 356 1.76 0.94 -1.31
N HIS A 357 1.83 0.22 -0.18
CA HIS A 357 2.91 0.34 0.79
C HIS A 357 4.14 -0.48 0.42
N PHE A 358 3.98 -1.45 -0.49
CA PHE A 358 5.00 -2.41 -0.89
C PHE A 358 5.31 -2.32 -2.39
N GLY A 359 6.49 -2.86 -2.78
CA GLY A 359 6.99 -2.75 -4.15
C GLY A 359 7.50 -1.35 -4.48
N ARG A 360 7.94 -0.62 -3.47
CA ARG A 360 8.44 0.75 -3.56
C ARG A 360 9.95 0.76 -3.82
N THR A 361 10.43 1.81 -4.46
CA THR A 361 11.85 1.98 -4.82
C THR A 361 12.51 3.15 -4.11
N GLU A 362 11.75 3.93 -3.36
CA GLU A 362 12.23 5.05 -2.56
C GLU A 362 13.10 4.55 -1.39
N LEU A 363 14.29 5.13 -1.22
CA LEU A 363 15.29 4.66 -0.25
C LEU A 363 14.84 4.79 1.22
N GLU A 364 13.92 5.69 1.51
CA GLU A 364 13.36 5.85 2.84
C GLU A 364 12.52 4.66 3.31
N PHE A 365 12.04 3.81 2.41
CA PHE A 365 11.22 2.64 2.73
C PHE A 365 12.09 1.42 3.00
N THR A 366 12.66 1.38 4.18
CA THR A 366 13.65 0.39 4.63
C THR A 366 13.17 -1.06 4.57
N TRP A 367 11.86 -1.30 4.63
CA TRP A 367 11.26 -2.64 4.48
C TRP A 367 11.34 -3.20 3.05
N GLU A 368 11.77 -2.38 2.10
CA GLU A 368 12.02 -2.80 0.71
C GLU A 368 13.50 -3.17 0.47
N ALA A 369 14.37 -3.02 1.45
CA ALA A 369 15.78 -3.38 1.32
C ALA A 369 15.98 -4.90 1.21
N THR A 370 17.04 -5.32 0.50
CA THR A 370 17.42 -6.73 0.33
C THR A 370 18.81 -7.03 0.92
N ASP A 371 19.20 -6.26 1.90
CA ASP A 371 20.52 -6.29 2.55
C ASP A 371 20.80 -7.58 3.34
N LYS A 372 19.76 -8.33 3.71
CA LYS A 372 19.89 -9.64 4.38
C LYS A 372 20.00 -10.82 3.41
N ALA A 373 19.74 -10.61 2.11
CA ALA A 373 19.64 -11.70 1.14
C ALA A 373 20.93 -12.53 1.03
N ALA A 374 22.10 -11.88 0.95
CA ALA A 374 23.39 -12.58 0.86
C ALA A 374 23.66 -13.44 2.10
N ALA A 375 23.45 -12.91 3.31
CA ALA A 375 23.66 -13.64 4.56
C ALA A 375 22.67 -14.83 4.70
N LEU A 376 21.44 -14.66 4.26
CA LEU A 376 20.46 -15.76 4.26
C LEU A 376 20.86 -16.87 3.29
N ALA A 377 21.32 -16.54 2.07
CA ALA A 377 21.79 -17.51 1.10
C ALA A 377 22.99 -18.31 1.63
N GLU A 378 23.98 -17.64 2.21
CA GLU A 378 25.16 -18.25 2.81
C GLU A 378 24.79 -19.21 3.95
N GLN A 379 23.96 -18.73 4.91
CA GLN A 379 23.54 -19.54 6.06
C GLN A 379 22.64 -20.74 5.67
N ALA A 380 21.99 -20.65 4.53
CA ALA A 380 21.22 -21.73 3.92
C ALA A 380 22.09 -22.75 3.17
N GLY A 381 23.37 -22.48 2.99
CA GLY A 381 24.28 -23.33 2.21
C GLY A 381 24.15 -23.18 0.69
N LEU A 382 23.49 -22.12 0.20
CA LEU A 382 23.46 -21.81 -1.22
C LEU A 382 24.73 -21.04 -1.60
N LYS A 383 25.32 -21.40 -2.75
CA LYS A 383 26.39 -20.54 -3.33
C LYS A 383 25.76 -19.17 -3.65
N ALA A 384 26.47 -18.11 -3.28
CA ALA A 384 26.03 -16.75 -3.61
C ALA A 384 25.70 -16.67 -5.10
N VAL A 385 24.48 -16.20 -5.40
CA VAL A 385 24.12 -15.86 -6.78
C VAL A 385 24.97 -14.64 -7.13
N ALA A 386 25.93 -14.80 -8.03
CA ALA A 386 26.67 -13.68 -8.58
C ALA A 386 25.68 -12.71 -9.24
N LYS A 387 25.76 -11.43 -8.83
CA LYS A 387 24.93 -10.36 -9.40
C LYS A 387 25.23 -10.14 -10.85
#